data_c28e57298951e13efc3f68a76e19d670
#
_entry.id   c28e57298951e13efc3f68a76e19d670
#
_cell.length_a   1.000
_cell.length_b   1.000
_cell.length_c   1.000
_cell.angle_alpha   90.00
_cell.angle_beta   90.00
_cell.angle_gamma   90.00
#
_symmetry.space_group_name_H-M   'P 1'
#
loop_
_entity.id
_entity.type
_entity.pdbx_description
1 polymer ?
#
loop_
_entity_poly.entity_id
_entity_poly.type
_entity_poly.pdbx_seq_one_letter_code
_entity_poly.pdbx_strand_id
1 'polypeptide(L)'
;VSVLHKDEIGRDTRDIERPISGFEPVLLNEDTLVIPTPGHTSGSSCLLYRDKFFFTGDHIAWSATRGHIYAFRSVSWYDWSELVRSAELLRAYDFEWILPGHGRRCHFERERMRAEMEKGLRWMQSAA
;
A
#
# COMPACT_ATOMS: atom_id res chain seq x y z
N VAL A 1 2.65 -20.55 -0.35
CA VAL A 1 3.56 -19.94 0.62
C VAL A 1 2.86 -18.79 1.33
N SER A 2 2.88 -18.82 2.66
CA SER A 2 2.31 -17.75 3.47
C SER A 2 3.36 -16.67 3.70
N VAL A 3 2.99 -15.41 3.48
CA VAL A 3 3.89 -14.26 3.67
C VAL A 3 3.20 -13.22 4.53
N LEU A 4 3.91 -12.72 5.55
CA LEU A 4 3.40 -11.68 6.43
C LEU A 4 4.57 -10.94 7.07
N HIS A 5 4.44 -9.63 7.26
CA HIS A 5 5.45 -8.86 7.99
C HIS A 5 5.47 -9.34 9.46
N LYS A 6 6.65 -9.44 10.05
CA LYS A 6 6.79 -9.95 11.43
C LYS A 6 6.00 -9.15 12.46
N ASP A 7 5.81 -7.84 12.24
CA ASP A 7 5.05 -6.98 13.14
C ASP A 7 3.55 -7.30 13.13
N GLU A 8 3.07 -8.06 12.14
CA GLU A 8 1.68 -8.49 12.04
C GLU A 8 1.48 -9.92 12.54
N ILE A 9 2.56 -10.62 12.94
CA ILE A 9 2.47 -11.98 13.43
C ILE A 9 1.96 -11.97 14.86
N GLY A 10 0.83 -12.63 15.09
CA GLY A 10 0.22 -12.77 16.40
C GLY A 10 -0.11 -14.22 16.69
N ARG A 11 -1.04 -14.43 17.65
CA ARG A 11 -1.43 -15.77 18.07
C ARG A 11 -1.91 -16.65 16.89
N ASP A 12 -2.71 -16.07 16.01
CA ASP A 12 -3.35 -16.82 14.92
C ASP A 12 -2.49 -16.87 13.65
N THR A 13 -1.37 -16.15 13.61
CA THR A 13 -0.53 -16.04 12.42
C THR A 13 0.93 -16.46 12.65
N ARG A 14 1.22 -17.11 13.79
CA ARG A 14 2.59 -17.51 14.12
C ARG A 14 3.19 -18.58 13.21
N ASP A 15 2.35 -19.30 12.46
CA ASP A 15 2.78 -20.36 11.56
C ASP A 15 3.05 -19.88 10.13
N ILE A 16 3.30 -18.59 9.96
CA ILE A 16 3.61 -18.00 8.65
C ILE A 16 4.92 -18.58 8.12
N GLU A 17 4.90 -19.07 6.89
CA GLU A 17 6.06 -19.71 6.26
C GLU A 17 7.19 -18.73 5.95
N ARG A 18 6.86 -17.49 5.57
CA ARG A 18 7.87 -16.49 5.20
C ARG A 18 7.56 -15.14 5.84
N PRO A 19 7.98 -14.92 7.09
CA PRO A 19 7.81 -13.61 7.71
C PRO A 19 8.74 -12.58 7.05
N ILE A 20 8.22 -11.36 6.89
CA ILE A 20 8.98 -10.23 6.38
C ILE A 20 9.39 -9.35 7.57
N SER A 21 10.65 -8.96 7.61
CA SER A 21 11.15 -8.06 8.66
C SER A 21 11.82 -6.84 8.04
N GLY A 22 11.85 -5.73 8.80
CA GLY A 22 12.37 -4.46 8.31
C GLY A 22 11.40 -3.74 7.40
N PHE A 23 11.86 -2.66 6.77
CA PHE A 23 11.01 -1.79 5.94
C PHE A 23 11.59 -1.57 4.56
N GLU A 24 12.47 -2.46 4.11
CA GLU A 24 12.98 -2.48 2.75
C GLU A 24 12.11 -3.38 1.88
N PRO A 25 11.93 -3.03 0.59
CA PRO A 25 11.19 -3.90 -0.34
C PRO A 25 11.86 -5.26 -0.48
N VAL A 26 11.06 -6.31 -0.63
CA VAL A 26 11.54 -7.69 -0.74
C VAL A 26 10.97 -8.34 -1.98
N LEU A 27 11.86 -8.82 -2.87
CA LEU A 27 11.45 -9.63 -4.02
C LEU A 27 11.09 -11.04 -3.53
N LEU A 28 9.85 -11.46 -3.77
CA LEU A 28 9.44 -12.85 -3.53
C LEU A 28 9.85 -13.75 -4.68
N ASN A 29 9.79 -13.22 -5.90
CA ASN A 29 10.24 -13.87 -7.13
C ASN A 29 10.46 -12.77 -8.18
N GLU A 30 10.76 -13.13 -9.42
CA GLU A 30 11.05 -12.16 -10.48
C GLU A 30 9.88 -11.23 -10.84
N ASP A 31 8.64 -11.60 -10.50
CA ASP A 31 7.43 -10.85 -10.84
C ASP A 31 6.80 -10.11 -9.65
N THR A 32 7.19 -10.44 -8.42
CA THR A 32 6.45 -10.03 -7.24
C THR A 32 7.33 -9.34 -6.22
N LEU A 33 7.02 -8.07 -5.93
CA LEU A 33 7.72 -7.25 -4.95
C LEU A 33 6.79 -6.94 -3.78
N VAL A 34 7.25 -7.20 -2.56
CA VAL A 34 6.55 -6.79 -1.34
C VAL A 34 7.18 -5.47 -0.88
N ILE A 35 6.35 -4.46 -0.71
CA ILE A 35 6.77 -3.12 -0.31
C ILE A 35 6.17 -2.83 1.07
N PRO A 36 6.97 -2.75 2.13
CA PRO A 36 6.44 -2.33 3.43
C PRO A 36 5.91 -0.91 3.37
N THR A 37 4.69 -0.72 3.86
CA THR A 37 3.99 0.56 3.86
C THR A 37 3.36 0.79 5.24
N PRO A 38 4.19 1.04 6.28
CA PRO A 38 3.65 1.25 7.62
C PRO A 38 2.77 2.50 7.68
N GLY A 39 1.76 2.47 8.55
CA GLY A 39 0.83 3.58 8.73
C GLY A 39 -0.52 3.12 9.23
N HIS A 40 -1.19 2.24 8.50
CA HIS A 40 -2.42 1.60 8.96
C HIS A 40 -2.08 0.71 10.17
N THR A 41 -1.04 -0.11 10.03
CA THR A 41 -0.37 -0.81 11.13
C THR A 41 1.14 -0.73 10.90
N SER A 42 1.96 -1.09 11.88
CA SER A 42 3.41 -1.03 11.73
C SER A 42 3.94 -2.03 10.70
N GLY A 43 3.24 -3.12 10.48
CA GLY A 43 3.63 -4.16 9.53
C GLY A 43 2.84 -4.16 8.21
N SER A 44 2.05 -3.12 7.96
CA SER A 44 1.31 -3.00 6.70
C SER A 44 2.24 -3.07 5.50
N SER A 45 1.84 -3.82 4.47
CA SER A 45 2.63 -4.01 3.27
C SER A 45 1.74 -4.03 2.04
N CYS A 46 2.29 -3.58 0.92
CA CYS A 46 1.66 -3.67 -0.39
C CYS A 46 2.42 -4.69 -1.24
N LEU A 47 1.78 -5.19 -2.29
CA LEU A 47 2.38 -6.15 -3.19
C LEU A 47 2.25 -5.64 -4.62
N LEU A 48 3.39 -5.49 -5.29
CA LEU A 48 3.43 -5.08 -6.68
C LEU A 48 3.73 -6.28 -7.57
N TYR A 49 2.81 -6.60 -8.48
CA TYR A 49 2.93 -7.73 -9.38
C TYR A 49 3.15 -7.24 -10.80
N ARG A 50 4.29 -7.61 -11.38
CA ARG A 50 4.70 -7.30 -12.76
C ARG A 50 4.68 -5.80 -13.10
N ASP A 51 4.97 -4.94 -12.13
CA ASP A 51 4.94 -3.48 -12.30
C ASP A 51 3.62 -2.99 -12.92
N LYS A 52 2.53 -3.68 -12.64
CA LYS A 52 1.23 -3.39 -13.23
C LYS A 52 0.10 -3.44 -12.21
N PHE A 53 0.05 -4.49 -11.40
CA PHE A 53 -1.03 -4.70 -10.44
C PHE A 53 -0.52 -4.42 -9.04
N PHE A 54 -1.06 -3.38 -8.41
CA PHE A 54 -0.65 -2.98 -7.08
C PHE A 54 -1.73 -3.33 -6.05
N PHE A 55 -1.45 -4.35 -5.26
CA PHE A 55 -2.33 -4.80 -4.18
C PHE A 55 -1.98 -4.00 -2.93
N THR A 56 -2.88 -3.11 -2.53
CA THR A 56 -2.60 -2.10 -1.52
C THR A 56 -3.17 -2.41 -0.13
N GLY A 57 -3.89 -3.52 0.04
CA GLY A 57 -4.47 -3.87 1.34
C GLY A 57 -5.34 -2.74 1.87
N ASP A 58 -5.02 -2.28 3.07
CA ASP A 58 -5.74 -1.18 3.73
C ASP A 58 -4.98 0.14 3.65
N HIS A 59 -3.97 0.24 2.77
CA HIS A 59 -3.15 1.44 2.69
C HIS A 59 -3.80 2.56 1.87
N ILE A 60 -4.05 2.32 0.60
CA ILE A 60 -4.70 3.29 -0.30
C ILE A 60 -5.78 2.63 -1.14
N ALA A 61 -6.73 3.44 -1.60
CA ALA A 61 -7.83 3.01 -2.45
C ALA A 61 -8.33 4.18 -3.29
N TRP A 62 -9.30 3.93 -4.17
CA TRP A 62 -9.99 4.97 -4.93
C TRP A 62 -11.24 5.41 -4.18
N SER A 63 -11.44 6.72 -4.07
CA SER A 63 -12.66 7.28 -3.52
C SER A 63 -13.57 7.76 -4.65
N ALA A 64 -14.70 7.08 -4.85
CA ALA A 64 -15.69 7.48 -5.85
C ALA A 64 -16.34 8.82 -5.48
N THR A 65 -16.51 9.07 -4.20
CA THR A 65 -17.10 10.32 -3.69
C THR A 65 -16.18 11.51 -3.90
N ARG A 66 -14.89 11.34 -3.62
CA ARG A 66 -13.89 12.40 -3.74
C ARG A 66 -13.30 12.51 -5.14
N GLY A 67 -13.39 11.45 -5.94
CA GLY A 67 -12.82 11.40 -7.28
C GLY A 67 -11.28 11.37 -7.30
N HIS A 68 -10.66 10.80 -6.27
CA HIS A 68 -9.20 10.66 -6.22
C HIS A 68 -8.78 9.48 -5.34
N ILE A 69 -7.50 9.15 -5.36
CA ILE A 69 -6.89 8.16 -4.47
C ILE A 69 -6.85 8.75 -3.06
N TYR A 70 -7.15 7.92 -2.07
CA TYR A 70 -7.20 8.33 -0.68
C TYR A 70 -6.76 7.21 0.26
N ALA A 71 -6.57 7.54 1.53
CA ALA A 71 -6.37 6.59 2.60
C ALA A 71 -7.41 6.84 3.69
N PHE A 72 -7.77 5.80 4.43
CA PHE A 72 -8.77 5.87 5.49
C PHE A 72 -8.13 6.41 6.76
N ARG A 73 -8.25 7.70 7.02
CA ARG A 73 -7.68 8.31 8.21
C ARG A 73 -8.29 7.76 9.51
N SER A 74 -9.60 7.54 9.49
CA SER A 74 -10.34 7.04 10.66
C SER A 74 -9.96 5.62 11.08
N VAL A 75 -9.31 4.86 10.20
CA VAL A 75 -8.85 3.50 10.47
C VAL A 75 -7.33 3.37 10.39
N SER A 76 -6.61 4.48 10.47
CA SER A 76 -5.15 4.48 10.59
C SER A 76 -4.79 4.28 12.06
N TRP A 77 -4.73 3.02 12.46
CA TRP A 77 -4.51 2.61 13.85
C TRP A 77 -3.15 2.98 14.39
N TYR A 78 -2.17 3.07 13.51
CA TYR A 78 -0.78 3.24 13.91
C TYR A 78 -0.36 4.71 13.83
N ASP A 79 -0.24 5.27 12.63
CA ASP A 79 0.31 6.61 12.45
C ASP A 79 -0.02 7.17 11.06
N TRP A 80 -0.77 8.30 11.04
CA TRP A 80 -1.11 8.95 9.77
C TRP A 80 0.12 9.50 9.05
N SER A 81 1.05 10.12 9.79
CA SER A 81 2.28 10.66 9.20
C SER A 81 3.12 9.57 8.56
N GLU A 82 3.20 8.40 9.20
CA GLU A 82 3.90 7.24 8.67
C GLU A 82 3.23 6.71 7.41
N LEU A 83 1.90 6.67 7.39
CA LEU A 83 1.11 6.26 6.23
C LEU A 83 1.38 7.18 5.05
N VAL A 84 1.43 8.50 5.27
CA VAL A 84 1.73 9.47 4.22
C VAL A 84 3.15 9.28 3.69
N ARG A 85 4.13 9.09 4.57
CA ARG A 85 5.52 8.82 4.16
C ARG A 85 5.61 7.55 3.30
N SER A 86 4.92 6.50 3.70
CA SER A 86 4.86 5.27 2.92
C SER A 86 4.26 5.51 1.53
N ALA A 87 3.18 6.28 1.46
CA ALA A 87 2.56 6.64 0.19
C ALA A 87 3.51 7.45 -0.71
N GLU A 88 4.29 8.36 -0.12
CA GLU A 88 5.28 9.15 -0.86
C GLU A 88 6.35 8.25 -1.50
N LEU A 89 6.78 7.19 -0.82
CA LEU A 89 7.76 6.25 -1.34
C LEU A 89 7.23 5.49 -2.56
N LEU A 90 5.93 5.38 -2.73
CA LEU A 90 5.32 4.69 -3.87
C LEU A 90 5.54 5.41 -5.19
N ARG A 91 5.99 6.67 -5.17
CA ARG A 91 6.38 7.41 -6.37
C ARG A 91 7.50 6.71 -7.16
N ALA A 92 8.29 5.87 -6.50
CA ALA A 92 9.38 5.13 -7.13
C ALA A 92 8.89 3.97 -8.00
N TYR A 93 7.62 3.63 -7.96
CA TYR A 93 7.08 2.45 -8.64
C TYR A 93 6.06 2.84 -9.69
N ASP A 94 6.00 2.02 -10.76
CA ASP A 94 5.00 2.15 -11.81
C ASP A 94 3.95 1.07 -11.66
N PHE A 95 2.69 1.43 -11.85
CA PHE A 95 1.58 0.48 -11.88
C PHE A 95 0.39 1.10 -12.61
N GLU A 96 -0.56 0.24 -13.00
CA GLU A 96 -1.76 0.65 -13.72
C GLU A 96 -3.05 0.33 -12.95
N TRP A 97 -2.96 -0.59 -11.99
CA TRP A 97 -4.09 -1.02 -11.17
C TRP A 97 -3.79 -0.82 -9.70
N ILE A 98 -4.76 -0.26 -8.99
CA ILE A 98 -4.78 -0.29 -7.52
C ILE A 98 -5.90 -1.23 -7.11
N LEU A 99 -5.53 -2.27 -6.36
CA LEU A 99 -6.43 -3.34 -5.92
C LEU A 99 -6.42 -3.40 -4.39
N PRO A 100 -7.28 -2.63 -3.72
CA PRO A 100 -7.28 -2.56 -2.26
C PRO A 100 -8.03 -3.74 -1.64
N GLY A 101 -7.77 -3.98 -0.36
CA GLY A 101 -8.54 -4.92 0.45
C GLY A 101 -9.92 -4.36 0.81
N HIS A 102 -10.00 -3.05 1.02
CA HIS A 102 -11.23 -2.30 1.28
C HIS A 102 -11.26 -1.06 0.39
N GLY A 103 -12.45 -0.61 0.05
CA GLY A 103 -12.64 0.53 -0.85
C GLY A 103 -12.64 0.09 -2.31
N ARG A 104 -12.55 1.06 -3.19
CA ARG A 104 -12.66 0.80 -4.62
C ARG A 104 -11.32 0.63 -5.30
N ARG A 105 -11.28 -0.29 -6.26
CA ARG A 105 -10.16 -0.43 -7.19
C ARG A 105 -10.23 0.65 -8.25
N CYS A 106 -9.08 0.96 -8.87
CA CYS A 106 -9.03 1.83 -10.04
C CYS A 106 -8.00 1.34 -11.04
N HIS A 107 -8.18 1.76 -12.29
CA HIS A 107 -7.29 1.42 -13.38
C HIS A 107 -7.06 2.66 -14.24
N PHE A 108 -5.80 2.99 -14.47
CA PHE A 108 -5.37 4.07 -15.36
C PHE A 108 -4.10 3.64 -16.07
N GLU A 109 -3.82 4.17 -17.26
CA GLU A 109 -2.50 3.99 -17.85
C GLU A 109 -1.42 4.60 -16.95
N ARG A 110 -0.17 4.22 -17.13
CA ARG A 110 0.93 4.57 -16.20
C ARG A 110 1.07 6.07 -15.95
N GLU A 111 1.06 6.88 -17.00
CA GLU A 111 1.22 8.34 -16.85
C GLU A 111 0.08 8.94 -16.04
N ARG A 112 -1.14 8.53 -16.34
CA ARG A 112 -2.30 9.01 -15.62
C ARG A 112 -2.32 8.49 -14.19
N MET A 113 -1.91 7.25 -13.97
CA MET A 113 -1.82 6.70 -12.62
C MET A 113 -0.85 7.52 -11.77
N ARG A 114 0.28 7.93 -12.34
CA ARG A 114 1.22 8.82 -11.63
C ARG A 114 0.58 10.14 -11.25
N ALA A 115 -0.18 10.76 -12.17
CA ALA A 115 -0.88 12.01 -11.90
C ALA A 115 -1.94 11.82 -10.81
N GLU A 116 -2.69 10.72 -10.84
CA GLU A 116 -3.69 10.41 -9.83
C GLU A 116 -3.05 10.14 -8.47
N MET A 117 -1.91 9.48 -8.44
CA MET A 117 -1.14 9.28 -7.20
C MET A 117 -0.69 10.61 -6.60
N GLU A 118 -0.18 11.53 -7.42
CA GLU A 118 0.23 12.86 -6.94
C GLU A 118 -0.96 13.63 -6.36
N LYS A 119 -2.12 13.53 -6.99
CA LYS A 119 -3.35 14.16 -6.52
C LYS A 119 -3.77 13.59 -5.15
N GLY A 120 -3.73 12.27 -5.02
CA GLY A 120 -4.02 11.58 -3.76
C GLY A 120 -3.05 11.95 -2.65
N LEU A 121 -1.76 12.01 -2.99
CA LEU A 121 -0.72 12.41 -2.03
C LEU A 121 -0.93 13.84 -1.52
N ARG A 122 -1.26 14.78 -2.40
CA ARG A 122 -1.56 16.16 -1.98
C ARG A 122 -2.71 16.20 -1.00
N TRP A 123 -3.75 15.42 -1.26
CA TRP A 123 -4.88 15.31 -0.34
C TRP A 123 -4.46 14.74 1.02
N MET A 124 -3.69 13.65 1.03
CA MET A 124 -3.19 13.03 2.27
C MET A 124 -2.34 14.00 3.09
N GLN A 125 -1.46 14.74 2.43
CA GLN A 125 -0.58 15.72 3.06
C GLN A 125 -1.39 16.88 3.67
N SER A 126 -2.44 17.34 2.98
CA SER A 126 -3.29 18.42 3.49
C SER A 126 -4.22 17.96 4.60
N ALA A 127 -4.52 16.68 4.70
CA ALA A 127 -5.38 16.10 5.72
C ALA A 127 -4.63 15.79 7.04
N ALA A 128 -3.32 15.94 7.04
CA ALA A 128 -2.49 15.64 8.21
C ALA A 128 -2.73 16.61 9.38
#